data_3556f41e2735019b667fce1f847d1a72
#
_entry.id   3556f41e2735019b667fce1f847d1a72
#
_cell.length_a   1.000
_cell.length_b   1.000
_cell.length_c   1.000
_cell.angle_alpha   90.00
_cell.angle_beta   90.00
_cell.angle_gamma   90.00
#
_symmetry.space_group_name_H-M   'P 1'
#
loop_
_entity.id
_entity.type
_entity.pdbx_description
1 polymer ?
#
loop_
_entity_poly.entity_id
_entity_poly.type
_entity_poly.pdbx_seq_one_letter_code
_entity_poly.pdbx_strand_id
1 'polypeptide(L)'
;MTESSQHESVGALYAITMDVNDLETCAKFWSQVLGADILYQNDQYLRLGQKGERPTLLLQKVPEPHKVKNRVHIDLDVPDLDTAVSRVLELGGNKLRELHEYGIKWAVMGDPNGNEFCLVQ
;
A
#
# COMPACT_ATOMS: atom_id res chain seq x y z
N MET A 1 -7.37 12.39 -23.68
CA MET A 1 -7.88 11.24 -24.41
C MET A 1 -6.94 10.06 -24.26
N THR A 2 -7.44 8.95 -23.80
CA THR A 2 -6.63 7.74 -23.65
C THR A 2 -6.76 6.88 -24.90
N GLU A 3 -5.63 6.32 -25.32
CA GLU A 3 -5.66 5.38 -26.44
C GLU A 3 -6.24 4.05 -26.00
N SER A 4 -6.99 3.43 -26.86
CA SER A 4 -7.51 2.09 -26.62
C SER A 4 -6.36 1.08 -26.66
N SER A 5 -6.36 0.14 -25.75
CA SER A 5 -5.44 -0.98 -25.80
C SER A 5 -5.70 -1.82 -27.05
N GLN A 6 -4.61 -2.33 -27.66
CA GLN A 6 -4.72 -3.25 -28.79
C GLN A 6 -5.02 -4.68 -28.33
N HIS A 7 -5.07 -4.92 -27.03
CA HIS A 7 -5.32 -6.24 -26.45
C HIS A 7 -6.65 -6.26 -25.73
N GLU A 8 -7.39 -7.35 -25.91
CA GLU A 8 -8.58 -7.59 -25.12
C GLU A 8 -8.15 -7.94 -23.70
N SER A 9 -8.73 -7.26 -22.71
CA SER A 9 -8.46 -7.58 -21.32
C SER A 9 -9.34 -8.73 -20.86
N VAL A 10 -8.81 -9.58 -19.97
CA VAL A 10 -9.62 -10.59 -19.28
C VAL A 10 -10.47 -9.90 -18.20
N GLY A 11 -9.94 -8.84 -17.61
CA GLY A 11 -10.65 -8.08 -16.58
C GLY A 11 -9.87 -6.84 -16.19
N ALA A 12 -10.39 -6.07 -15.23
CA ALA A 12 -9.75 -4.88 -14.71
C ALA A 12 -9.16 -5.16 -13.32
N LEU A 13 -8.08 -4.45 -12.97
CA LEU A 13 -7.49 -4.58 -11.65
C LEU A 13 -8.48 -4.05 -10.61
N TYR A 14 -8.99 -4.93 -9.77
CA TYR A 14 -10.03 -4.62 -8.81
C TYR A 14 -9.47 -4.27 -7.43
N ALA A 15 -8.54 -5.07 -6.94
CA ALA A 15 -7.98 -4.89 -5.61
C ALA A 15 -6.57 -5.44 -5.54
N ILE A 16 -5.79 -4.85 -4.62
CA ILE A 16 -4.52 -5.42 -4.17
C ILE A 16 -4.80 -5.96 -2.79
N THR A 17 -4.56 -7.25 -2.58
CA THR A 17 -4.84 -7.90 -1.29
C THR A 17 -3.55 -8.10 -0.52
N MET A 18 -3.57 -7.73 0.74
CA MET A 18 -2.42 -7.76 1.63
C MET A 18 -2.78 -8.54 2.90
N ASP A 19 -1.98 -9.54 3.22
CA ASP A 19 -2.17 -10.33 4.44
C ASP A 19 -1.66 -9.55 5.65
N VAL A 20 -2.46 -9.51 6.69
CA VAL A 20 -2.12 -8.82 7.95
C VAL A 20 -2.56 -9.67 9.14
N ASN A 21 -1.96 -9.41 10.30
CA ASN A 21 -2.34 -10.10 11.53
C ASN A 21 -3.39 -9.33 12.31
N ASP A 22 -3.40 -8.00 12.22
CA ASP A 22 -4.31 -7.13 12.96
C ASP A 22 -4.96 -6.15 11.99
N LEU A 23 -6.24 -6.36 11.70
CA LEU A 23 -6.98 -5.52 10.77
C LEU A 23 -7.08 -4.07 11.24
N GLU A 24 -7.37 -3.86 12.52
CA GLU A 24 -7.58 -2.51 13.05
C GLU A 24 -6.32 -1.65 12.95
N THR A 25 -5.18 -2.18 13.40
CA THR A 25 -3.89 -1.47 13.36
C THR A 25 -3.49 -1.16 11.93
N CYS A 26 -3.57 -2.14 11.04
CA CYS A 26 -3.16 -1.97 9.65
C CYS A 26 -4.11 -1.07 8.87
N ALA A 27 -5.43 -1.15 9.15
CA ALA A 27 -6.40 -0.27 8.53
C ALA A 27 -6.20 1.19 8.94
N LYS A 28 -5.91 1.43 10.21
CA LYS A 28 -5.63 2.79 10.70
C LYS A 28 -4.40 3.38 10.01
N PHE A 29 -3.36 2.59 9.88
CA PHE A 29 -2.14 2.99 9.17
C PHE A 29 -2.44 3.31 7.70
N TRP A 30 -2.97 2.35 6.95
CA TRP A 30 -3.16 2.48 5.51
C TRP A 30 -4.21 3.51 5.12
N SER A 31 -5.28 3.68 5.93
CA SER A 31 -6.27 4.71 5.66
C SER A 31 -5.65 6.10 5.71
N GLN A 32 -4.70 6.31 6.62
CA GLN A 32 -4.02 7.61 6.75
C GLN A 32 -2.94 7.80 5.68
N VAL A 33 -2.17 6.74 5.37
CA VAL A 33 -1.14 6.82 4.32
C VAL A 33 -1.76 7.13 2.96
N LEU A 34 -2.88 6.50 2.64
CA LEU A 34 -3.54 6.64 1.34
C LEU A 34 -4.64 7.70 1.30
N GLY A 35 -5.01 8.25 2.45
CA GLY A 35 -6.17 9.14 2.51
C GLY A 35 -7.43 8.40 2.09
N ALA A 36 -7.56 7.13 2.48
CA ALA A 36 -8.63 6.25 2.02
C ALA A 36 -9.70 6.05 3.09
N ASP A 37 -10.90 5.75 2.64
CA ASP A 37 -12.03 5.42 3.51
C ASP A 37 -12.19 3.91 3.64
N ILE A 38 -12.81 3.48 4.73
CA ILE A 38 -13.20 2.08 4.90
C ILE A 38 -14.48 1.87 4.09
N LEU A 39 -14.38 1.05 3.04
CA LEU A 39 -15.50 0.77 2.15
C LEU A 39 -16.28 -0.48 2.57
N TYR A 40 -15.63 -1.39 3.28
CA TYR A 40 -16.23 -2.63 3.76
C TYR A 40 -15.36 -3.22 4.86
N GLN A 41 -15.98 -3.85 5.86
CA GLN A 41 -15.24 -4.63 6.84
C GLN A 41 -16.09 -5.72 7.46
N ASN A 42 -15.41 -6.82 7.81
CA ASN A 42 -15.95 -7.87 8.65
C ASN A 42 -14.80 -8.39 9.53
N ASP A 43 -14.99 -9.54 10.18
CA ASP A 43 -13.98 -10.07 11.11
C ASP A 43 -12.68 -10.50 10.42
N GLN A 44 -12.71 -10.73 9.12
CA GLN A 44 -11.57 -11.27 8.36
C GLN A 44 -11.05 -10.34 7.28
N TYR A 45 -11.88 -9.45 6.75
CA TYR A 45 -11.51 -8.58 5.63
C TYR A 45 -11.85 -7.13 5.92
N LEU A 46 -11.02 -6.25 5.38
CA LEU A 46 -11.28 -4.81 5.43
C LEU A 46 -10.81 -4.18 4.13
N ARG A 47 -11.71 -3.47 3.45
CA ARG A 47 -11.42 -2.83 2.18
C ARG A 47 -11.29 -1.32 2.36
N LEU A 48 -10.19 -0.78 1.85
CA LEU A 48 -9.87 0.65 1.87
C LEU A 48 -9.83 1.20 0.45
N GLY A 49 -10.31 2.41 0.27
CA GLY A 49 -10.24 3.08 -1.02
C GLY A 49 -11.14 4.28 -1.08
N GLN A 50 -11.44 4.70 -2.30
CA GLN A 50 -12.41 5.74 -2.58
C GLN A 50 -13.61 5.09 -3.25
N LYS A 51 -14.81 5.47 -2.80
CA LYS A 51 -16.03 4.90 -3.32
C LYS A 51 -16.11 5.04 -4.84
N GLY A 52 -16.32 3.92 -5.52
CA GLY A 52 -16.42 3.89 -6.98
C GLY A 52 -15.10 3.87 -7.72
N GLU A 53 -13.97 3.95 -7.03
CA GLU A 53 -12.64 3.94 -7.64
C GLU A 53 -11.94 2.59 -7.48
N ARG A 54 -11.09 2.27 -8.43
CA ARG A 54 -10.29 1.04 -8.46
C ARG A 54 -8.86 1.35 -8.86
N PRO A 55 -7.88 0.53 -8.40
CA PRO A 55 -8.03 -0.60 -7.48
C PRO A 55 -8.21 -0.13 -6.04
N THR A 56 -8.74 -1.00 -5.20
CA THR A 56 -8.82 -0.79 -3.76
C THR A 56 -7.74 -1.61 -3.06
N LEU A 57 -7.45 -1.30 -1.81
CA LEU A 57 -6.57 -2.11 -0.97
C LEU A 57 -7.46 -2.98 -0.07
N LEU A 58 -7.29 -4.30 -0.16
CA LEU A 58 -8.01 -5.23 0.69
C LEU A 58 -7.06 -5.83 1.70
N LEU A 59 -7.35 -5.66 2.99
CA LEU A 59 -6.60 -6.29 4.06
C LEU A 59 -7.29 -7.59 4.43
N GLN A 60 -6.52 -8.68 4.49
CA GLN A 60 -7.02 -9.99 4.86
C GLN A 60 -6.33 -10.46 6.13
N LYS A 61 -7.11 -10.75 7.16
CA LYS A 61 -6.56 -11.24 8.42
C LYS A 61 -6.12 -12.69 8.27
N VAL A 62 -4.86 -12.95 8.60
CA VAL A 62 -4.27 -14.29 8.58
C VAL A 62 -3.56 -14.55 9.91
N PRO A 63 -3.46 -15.82 10.36
CA PRO A 63 -2.79 -16.12 11.63
C PRO A 63 -1.28 -16.16 11.54
N GLU A 64 -0.73 -16.49 10.38
CA GLU A 64 0.72 -16.63 10.23
C GLU A 64 1.42 -15.26 10.17
N PRO A 65 2.58 -15.11 10.84
CA PRO A 65 3.32 -13.86 10.80
C PRO A 65 4.01 -13.65 9.45
N HIS A 66 4.24 -12.39 9.12
CA HIS A 66 5.02 -12.02 7.93
C HIS A 66 6.49 -12.35 8.18
N LYS A 67 7.09 -13.22 7.35
CA LYS A 67 8.47 -13.66 7.55
C LYS A 67 9.40 -13.39 6.38
N VAL A 68 8.85 -13.24 5.18
CA VAL A 68 9.64 -13.06 3.97
C VAL A 68 9.24 -11.79 3.24
N LYS A 69 10.15 -11.33 2.37
CA LYS A 69 9.89 -10.14 1.56
C LYS A 69 8.68 -10.35 0.65
N ASN A 70 7.87 -9.33 0.48
CA ASN A 70 6.77 -9.34 -0.46
C ASN A 70 7.29 -9.59 -1.88
N ARG A 71 6.59 -10.43 -2.64
CA ARG A 71 6.89 -10.61 -4.06
C ARG A 71 6.27 -9.48 -4.89
N VAL A 72 5.20 -8.90 -4.40
CA VAL A 72 4.55 -7.73 -4.98
C VAL A 72 4.52 -6.63 -3.93
N HIS A 73 4.88 -5.43 -4.30
CA HIS A 73 4.77 -4.27 -3.42
C HIS A 73 4.14 -3.12 -4.18
N ILE A 74 3.65 -2.13 -3.43
CA ILE A 74 3.08 -0.93 -4.03
C ILE A 74 4.08 0.21 -3.94
N ASP A 75 4.04 1.09 -4.93
CA ASP A 75 4.86 2.30 -4.96
C ASP A 75 3.92 3.49 -4.87
N LEU A 76 4.26 4.43 -3.99
CA LEU A 76 3.53 5.68 -3.82
C LEU A 76 4.36 6.83 -4.37
N ASP A 77 3.78 7.59 -5.27
CA ASP A 77 4.41 8.78 -5.81
C ASP A 77 4.28 9.91 -4.78
N VAL A 78 5.39 10.50 -4.38
CA VAL A 78 5.39 11.55 -3.36
C VAL A 78 6.13 12.79 -3.86
N PRO A 79 5.67 14.00 -3.50
CA PRO A 79 6.32 15.23 -3.96
C PRO A 79 7.66 15.49 -3.26
N ASP A 80 7.83 15.05 -2.01
CA ASP A 80 9.07 15.22 -1.25
C ASP A 80 9.32 13.98 -0.41
N LEU A 81 10.41 13.28 -0.70
CA LEU A 81 10.71 12.00 -0.06
C LEU A 81 10.91 12.11 1.45
N ASP A 82 11.70 13.11 1.89
CA ASP A 82 12.01 13.24 3.32
C ASP A 82 10.75 13.52 4.15
N THR A 83 9.88 14.38 3.64
CA THR A 83 8.60 14.68 4.31
C THR A 83 7.72 13.44 4.36
N ALA A 84 7.65 12.69 3.25
CA ALA A 84 6.84 11.47 3.19
C ALA A 84 7.36 10.40 4.14
N VAL A 85 8.68 10.20 4.20
CA VAL A 85 9.30 9.25 5.13
C VAL A 85 8.95 9.61 6.57
N SER A 86 9.11 10.89 6.94
CA SER A 86 8.79 11.35 8.29
C SER A 86 7.32 11.09 8.64
N ARG A 87 6.43 11.32 7.69
CA ARG A 87 5.00 11.10 7.91
C ARG A 87 4.68 9.62 8.12
N VAL A 88 5.28 8.75 7.33
CA VAL A 88 5.09 7.29 7.49
C VAL A 88 5.57 6.83 8.86
N LEU A 89 6.73 7.34 9.32
CA LEU A 89 7.25 7.00 10.65
C LEU A 89 6.29 7.44 11.75
N GLU A 90 5.73 8.65 11.66
CA GLU A 90 4.74 9.14 12.62
C GLU A 90 3.50 8.24 12.67
N LEU A 91 3.10 7.67 11.54
CA LEU A 91 1.92 6.84 11.43
C LEU A 91 2.14 5.40 11.90
N GLY A 92 3.36 5.04 12.26
CA GLY A 92 3.66 3.71 12.79
C GLY A 92 4.38 2.78 11.83
N GLY A 93 4.81 3.28 10.68
CA GLY A 93 5.63 2.53 9.76
C GLY A 93 7.10 2.64 10.13
N ASN A 94 7.94 1.98 9.34
CA ASN A 94 9.39 2.09 9.51
C ASN A 94 10.09 2.17 8.16
N LYS A 95 11.30 2.69 8.15
CA LYS A 95 12.12 2.81 6.95
C LYS A 95 13.13 1.67 6.93
N LEU A 96 13.16 0.92 5.84
CA LEU A 96 14.07 -0.20 5.67
C LEU A 96 15.35 0.22 4.95
N ARG A 97 15.24 1.03 3.89
CA ARG A 97 16.40 1.57 3.18
C ARG A 97 15.98 2.68 2.25
N GLU A 98 16.96 3.43 1.79
CA GLU A 98 16.77 4.55 0.87
C GLU A 98 17.78 4.41 -0.25
N LEU A 99 17.34 4.66 -1.48
CA LEU A 99 18.16 4.50 -2.67
C LEU A 99 18.04 5.73 -3.57
N HIS A 100 19.12 5.97 -4.32
CA HIS A 100 19.16 7.08 -5.24
C HIS A 100 19.91 6.62 -6.50
N GLU A 101 19.17 6.35 -7.57
CA GLU A 101 19.75 5.90 -8.84
C GLU A 101 19.01 6.53 -10.02
N TYR A 102 19.75 6.81 -11.09
CA TYR A 102 19.17 7.34 -12.33
C TYR A 102 18.32 8.59 -12.12
N GLY A 103 18.70 9.45 -11.16
CA GLY A 103 17.95 10.68 -10.87
C GLY A 103 16.65 10.45 -10.09
N ILE A 104 16.39 9.23 -9.68
CA ILE A 104 15.20 8.87 -8.90
C ILE A 104 15.62 8.56 -7.47
N LYS A 105 14.87 9.10 -6.53
CA LYS A 105 15.04 8.79 -5.11
C LYS A 105 13.87 7.97 -4.64
N TRP A 106 14.12 6.90 -3.89
CA TRP A 106 13.03 6.16 -3.27
C TRP A 106 13.45 5.58 -1.94
N ALA A 107 12.45 5.33 -1.11
CA ALA A 107 12.63 4.68 0.18
C ALA A 107 11.76 3.44 0.25
N VAL A 108 12.34 2.33 0.71
CA VAL A 108 11.59 1.12 1.00
C VAL A 108 11.14 1.21 2.45
N MET A 109 9.83 1.16 2.65
CA MET A 109 9.19 1.32 3.95
C MET A 109 8.50 0.02 4.36
N GLY A 110 8.22 -0.11 5.64
CA GLY A 110 7.42 -1.20 6.17
C GLY A 110 6.17 -0.66 6.83
N ASP A 111 5.05 -1.37 6.66
CA ASP A 111 3.83 -1.07 7.42
C ASP A 111 3.90 -1.73 8.79
N PRO A 112 2.91 -1.53 9.69
CA PRO A 112 2.96 -2.13 11.03
C PRO A 112 3.02 -3.66 11.06
N ASN A 113 2.64 -4.33 9.98
CA ASN A 113 2.71 -5.79 9.88
C ASN A 113 3.96 -6.28 9.16
N GLY A 114 4.85 -5.39 8.74
CA GLY A 114 6.06 -5.74 8.00
C GLY A 114 5.88 -5.85 6.50
N ASN A 115 4.72 -5.48 5.95
CA ASN A 115 4.53 -5.43 4.52
C ASN A 115 5.33 -4.27 3.93
N GLU A 116 6.12 -4.55 2.91
CA GLU A 116 6.97 -3.54 2.29
C GLU A 116 6.23 -2.75 1.22
N PHE A 117 6.51 -1.47 1.16
CA PHE A 117 6.05 -0.58 0.09
C PHE A 117 7.10 0.49 -0.15
N CYS A 118 7.03 1.19 -1.27
CA CYS A 118 8.01 2.20 -1.63
C CYS A 118 7.39 3.57 -1.73
N LEU A 119 8.17 4.58 -1.33
CA LEU A 119 7.89 5.99 -1.59
C LEU A 119 8.86 6.42 -2.68
N VAL A 120 8.37 7.02 -3.75
CA VAL A 120 9.17 7.40 -4.92
C VAL A 120 9.02 8.89 -5.19
N GLN A 121 10.17 9.59 -5.30
CA GLN A 121 10.19 11.01 -5.64
C GLN A 121 10.78 11.21 -7.04
#